data_75b053a2fad351f62cd9f4e834d7f656
#
_entry.id   75b053a2fad351f62cd9f4e834d7f656
#
_cell.length_a   1.000
_cell.length_b   1.000
_cell.length_c   1.000
_cell.angle_alpha   90.00
_cell.angle_beta   90.00
_cell.angle_gamma   90.00
#
_symmetry.space_group_name_H-M   'P 1'
#
loop_
_entity.id
_entity.type
_entity.pdbx_description
1 polymer ?
#
loop_
_entity_poly.entity_id
_entity_poly.type
_entity_poly.pdbx_seq_one_letter_code
_entity_poly.pdbx_strand_id
1 'polypeptide(L)'
;MALEKLGTSLYESLKKILRLPVVDEAAVKELIRDIQRSLLQADVNVRLVLDVSKRIEERSLREKVPPGISRREHVIKVVYEELTRFLGEKPATLEAKVGKRNIFMLVGIQGSGKTTTAAKLGRYFQKRGFKTAIICSDTYRPGALAQLQQLAKEVNLPVYGDATAKDAVKIAENGLESFEKYDVVIIDTAGRHK
;
A
#
# COMPACT_ATOMS: atom_id res chain seq x y z
N MET A 1 -14.25 2.08 2.36
CA MET A 1 -12.94 2.04 3.07
C MET A 1 -12.20 3.36 2.89
N ALA A 2 -11.13 3.65 3.67
CA ALA A 2 -10.48 4.99 3.65
C ALA A 2 -9.94 5.38 2.25
N LEU A 3 -9.29 4.44 1.56
CA LEU A 3 -8.72 4.67 0.22
C LEU A 3 -9.79 4.93 -0.86
N GLU A 4 -10.95 4.30 -0.77
CA GLU A 4 -12.07 4.57 -1.69
C GLU A 4 -12.61 5.99 -1.49
N LYS A 5 -12.75 6.42 -0.23
CA LYS A 5 -13.18 7.79 0.08
C LYS A 5 -12.18 8.83 -0.43
N LEU A 6 -10.88 8.58 -0.25
CA LEU A 6 -9.83 9.43 -0.79
C LEU A 6 -9.90 9.52 -2.31
N GLY A 7 -9.97 8.37 -3.00
CA GLY A 7 -10.08 8.32 -4.46
C GLY A 7 -11.30 9.08 -4.97
N THR A 8 -12.47 8.86 -4.36
CA THR A 8 -13.70 9.55 -4.72
C THR A 8 -13.57 11.06 -4.50
N SER A 9 -13.01 11.49 -3.36
CA SER A 9 -12.85 12.92 -3.03
C SER A 9 -11.91 13.62 -4.01
N LEU A 10 -10.77 13.00 -4.34
CA LEU A 10 -9.83 13.54 -5.35
C LEU A 10 -10.48 13.60 -6.75
N TYR A 11 -11.21 12.54 -7.13
CA TYR A 11 -11.93 12.51 -8.40
C TYR A 11 -12.97 13.63 -8.51
N GLU A 12 -13.80 13.85 -7.48
CA GLU A 12 -14.81 14.92 -7.49
C GLU A 12 -14.15 16.31 -7.52
N SER A 13 -13.01 16.49 -6.86
CA SER A 13 -12.25 17.75 -6.93
C SER A 13 -11.75 18.05 -8.36
N LEU A 14 -11.20 17.03 -9.04
CA LEU A 14 -10.78 17.16 -10.45
C LEU A 14 -11.97 17.37 -11.40
N LYS A 15 -13.08 16.70 -11.13
CA LYS A 15 -14.32 16.84 -11.93
C LYS A 15 -14.90 18.24 -11.87
N LYS A 16 -14.76 18.96 -10.74
CA LYS A 16 -15.15 20.38 -10.65
C LYS A 16 -14.36 21.21 -11.67
N ILE A 17 -13.03 21.07 -11.71
CA ILE A 17 -12.18 21.79 -12.66
C ILE A 17 -12.54 21.47 -14.12
N LEU A 18 -12.89 20.23 -14.42
CA LEU A 18 -13.33 19.82 -15.77
C LEU A 18 -14.59 20.54 -16.23
N ARG A 19 -15.47 20.94 -15.31
CA ARG A 19 -16.75 21.59 -15.62
C ARG A 19 -16.68 23.10 -15.69
N LEU A 20 -15.59 23.71 -15.22
CA LEU A 20 -15.45 25.17 -15.24
C LEU A 20 -15.27 25.67 -16.69
N PRO A 21 -15.92 26.75 -17.08
CA PRO A 21 -15.72 27.36 -18.40
C PRO A 21 -14.30 27.93 -18.53
N VAL A 22 -13.76 28.50 -17.45
CA VAL A 22 -12.41 29.09 -17.36
C VAL A 22 -11.73 28.59 -16.10
N VAL A 23 -10.45 28.24 -16.21
CA VAL A 23 -9.61 27.85 -15.05
C VAL A 23 -8.65 29.01 -14.76
N ASP A 24 -9.06 29.85 -13.83
CA ASP A 24 -8.28 30.96 -13.30
C ASP A 24 -7.45 30.56 -12.06
N GLU A 25 -6.73 31.50 -11.49
CA GLU A 25 -5.92 31.28 -10.29
C GLU A 25 -6.78 30.92 -9.07
N ALA A 26 -7.99 31.48 -8.96
CA ALA A 26 -8.91 31.20 -7.86
C ALA A 26 -9.39 29.75 -7.92
N ALA A 27 -9.74 29.26 -9.10
CA ALA A 27 -10.13 27.87 -9.34
C ALA A 27 -9.00 26.88 -9.01
N VAL A 28 -7.75 27.19 -9.36
CA VAL A 28 -6.59 26.38 -9.01
C VAL A 28 -6.38 26.34 -7.50
N LYS A 29 -6.48 27.46 -6.81
CA LYS A 29 -6.37 27.52 -5.36
C LYS A 29 -7.50 26.77 -4.62
N GLU A 30 -8.71 26.77 -5.17
CA GLU A 30 -9.82 25.97 -4.64
C GLU A 30 -9.53 24.48 -4.80
N LEU A 31 -9.10 24.03 -5.99
CA LEU A 31 -8.70 22.66 -6.23
C LEU A 31 -7.63 22.18 -5.24
N ILE A 32 -6.61 23.00 -5.00
CA ILE A 32 -5.54 22.67 -4.07
C ILE A 32 -6.08 22.51 -2.65
N ARG A 33 -6.98 23.37 -2.19
CA ARG A 33 -7.62 23.24 -0.88
C ARG A 33 -8.44 21.95 -0.77
N ASP A 34 -9.15 21.58 -1.81
CA ASP A 34 -9.92 20.33 -1.82
C ASP A 34 -8.99 19.10 -1.78
N ILE A 35 -7.87 19.11 -2.51
CA ILE A 35 -6.85 18.07 -2.45
C ILE A 35 -6.22 17.98 -1.04
N GLN A 36 -5.85 19.12 -0.46
CA GLN A 36 -5.30 19.17 0.91
C GLN A 36 -6.27 18.56 1.92
N ARG A 37 -7.54 18.96 1.86
CA ARG A 37 -8.59 18.44 2.75
C ARG A 37 -8.73 16.92 2.60
N SER A 38 -8.74 16.42 1.38
CA SER A 38 -8.87 14.99 1.09
C SER A 38 -7.69 14.18 1.64
N LEU A 39 -6.46 14.68 1.46
CA LEU A 39 -5.25 14.05 1.96
C LEU A 39 -5.17 14.08 3.50
N LEU A 40 -5.52 15.21 4.12
CA LEU A 40 -5.55 15.33 5.59
C LEU A 40 -6.60 14.42 6.21
N GLN A 41 -7.79 14.30 5.61
CA GLN A 41 -8.83 13.37 6.06
C GLN A 41 -8.42 11.89 5.91
N ALA A 42 -7.45 11.61 5.07
CA ALA A 42 -6.85 10.29 4.91
C ALA A 42 -5.62 10.06 5.82
N ASP A 43 -5.44 10.89 6.86
CA ASP A 43 -4.33 10.82 7.82
C ASP A 43 -2.93 11.01 7.18
N VAL A 44 -2.83 11.67 6.03
CA VAL A 44 -1.54 11.97 5.41
C VAL A 44 -0.80 13.04 6.23
N ASN A 45 0.51 12.87 6.39
CA ASN A 45 1.34 13.81 7.14
C ASN A 45 1.24 15.23 6.58
N VAL A 46 0.98 16.22 7.47
CA VAL A 46 0.73 17.62 7.11
C VAL A 46 1.87 18.24 6.28
N ARG A 47 3.13 17.94 6.59
CA ARG A 47 4.29 18.46 5.85
C ARG A 47 4.26 17.96 4.41
N LEU A 48 3.98 16.68 4.21
CA LEU A 48 3.87 16.08 2.86
C LEU A 48 2.71 16.67 2.07
N VAL A 49 1.57 16.94 2.72
CA VAL A 49 0.42 17.60 2.09
C VAL A 49 0.79 19.00 1.63
N LEU A 50 1.48 19.78 2.47
CA LEU A 50 1.93 21.12 2.11
C LEU A 50 2.93 21.12 0.96
N ASP A 51 3.89 20.18 0.96
CA ASP A 51 4.91 20.06 -0.09
C ASP A 51 4.29 19.73 -1.46
N VAL A 52 3.38 18.76 -1.52
CA VAL A 52 2.70 18.40 -2.78
C VAL A 52 1.82 19.54 -3.26
N SER A 53 1.10 20.19 -2.35
CA SER A 53 0.23 21.32 -2.66
C SER A 53 0.99 22.50 -3.25
N LYS A 54 2.13 22.84 -2.65
CA LYS A 54 3.01 23.92 -3.14
C LYS A 54 3.52 23.63 -4.54
N ARG A 55 3.96 22.41 -4.82
CA ARG A 55 4.40 22.01 -6.16
C ARG A 55 3.27 22.08 -7.19
N ILE A 56 2.05 21.60 -6.82
CA ILE A 56 0.89 21.72 -7.71
C ILE A 56 0.59 23.20 -8.00
N GLU A 57 0.62 24.08 -7.00
CA GLU A 57 0.37 25.52 -7.17
C GLU A 57 1.40 26.16 -8.09
N GLU A 58 2.68 25.99 -7.79
CA GLU A 58 3.78 26.57 -8.55
C GLU A 58 3.75 26.12 -10.00
N ARG A 59 3.59 24.84 -10.26
CA ARG A 59 3.55 24.30 -11.61
C ARG A 59 2.29 24.73 -12.36
N SER A 60 1.11 24.68 -11.73
CA SER A 60 -0.15 25.05 -12.36
C SER A 60 -0.25 26.53 -12.71
N LEU A 61 0.39 27.41 -11.92
CA LEU A 61 0.29 28.86 -12.11
C LEU A 61 1.45 29.47 -12.89
N ARG A 62 2.67 28.93 -12.76
CA ARG A 62 3.91 29.54 -13.29
C ARG A 62 4.45 28.84 -14.54
N GLU A 63 4.19 27.55 -14.73
CA GLU A 63 4.64 26.87 -15.95
C GLU A 63 3.88 27.38 -17.17
N LYS A 64 4.60 27.55 -18.29
CA LYS A 64 3.96 27.86 -19.57
C LYS A 64 3.13 26.67 -20.03
N VAL A 65 1.88 26.95 -20.37
CA VAL A 65 0.99 25.92 -20.94
C VAL A 65 1.56 25.49 -22.30
N PRO A 66 1.84 24.19 -22.51
CA PRO A 66 2.36 23.73 -23.79
C PRO A 66 1.41 24.04 -24.94
N PRO A 67 1.93 24.27 -26.16
CA PRO A 67 1.10 24.46 -27.33
C PRO A 67 0.16 23.29 -27.57
N GLY A 68 -1.09 23.57 -27.93
CA GLY A 68 -2.09 22.54 -28.27
C GLY A 68 -2.88 21.96 -27.11
N ILE A 69 -2.58 22.33 -25.85
CA ILE A 69 -3.39 21.94 -24.69
C ILE A 69 -3.99 23.16 -23.99
N SER A 70 -5.17 22.98 -23.41
CA SER A 70 -5.83 24.02 -22.63
C SER A 70 -5.20 24.17 -21.24
N ARG A 71 -5.40 25.32 -20.58
CA ARG A 71 -4.97 25.50 -19.18
C ARG A 71 -5.60 24.47 -18.24
N ARG A 72 -6.82 24.05 -18.50
CA ARG A 72 -7.52 23.00 -17.77
C ARG A 72 -6.78 21.67 -17.84
N GLU A 73 -6.43 21.23 -19.04
CA GLU A 73 -5.67 20.00 -19.28
C GLU A 73 -4.29 20.06 -18.63
N HIS A 74 -3.64 21.21 -18.71
CA HIS A 74 -2.36 21.43 -18.04
C HIS A 74 -2.47 21.25 -16.53
N VAL A 75 -3.45 21.88 -15.87
CA VAL A 75 -3.65 21.76 -14.42
C VAL A 75 -3.93 20.31 -14.02
N ILE A 76 -4.79 19.60 -14.76
CA ILE A 76 -5.08 18.18 -14.50
C ILE A 76 -3.82 17.32 -14.64
N LYS A 77 -3.03 17.56 -15.68
CA LYS A 77 -1.77 16.87 -15.91
C LYS A 77 -0.80 17.10 -14.75
N VAL A 78 -0.64 18.35 -14.30
CA VAL A 78 0.23 18.71 -13.16
C VAL A 78 -0.21 17.98 -11.89
N VAL A 79 -1.51 17.99 -11.57
CA VAL A 79 -2.04 17.28 -10.40
C VAL A 79 -1.76 15.78 -10.49
N TYR A 80 -2.01 15.17 -11.65
CA TYR A 80 -1.72 13.75 -11.88
C TYR A 80 -0.24 13.42 -11.68
N GLU A 81 0.66 14.22 -12.26
CA GLU A 81 2.11 14.02 -12.17
C GLU A 81 2.61 14.18 -10.72
N GLU A 82 2.15 15.21 -10.00
CA GLU A 82 2.56 15.45 -8.62
C GLU A 82 2.01 14.40 -7.65
N LEU A 83 0.78 13.94 -7.84
CA LEU A 83 0.24 12.82 -7.06
C LEU A 83 0.94 11.50 -7.38
N THR A 84 1.26 11.24 -8.64
CA THR A 84 2.04 10.06 -9.05
C THR A 84 3.43 10.08 -8.42
N ARG A 85 4.11 11.24 -8.46
CA ARG A 85 5.39 11.45 -7.81
C ARG A 85 5.32 11.28 -6.30
N PHE A 86 4.27 11.80 -5.68
CA PHE A 86 4.00 11.63 -4.25
C PHE A 86 3.85 10.16 -3.85
N LEU A 87 3.26 9.34 -4.71
CA LEU A 87 3.10 7.90 -4.51
C LEU A 87 4.34 7.06 -4.89
N GLY A 88 5.43 7.69 -5.35
CA GLY A 88 6.70 7.03 -5.64
C GLY A 88 7.00 6.79 -7.12
N GLU A 89 6.23 7.36 -8.05
CA GLU A 89 6.39 7.33 -9.52
C GLU A 89 6.30 5.94 -10.15
N LYS A 90 7.00 4.96 -9.60
CA LYS A 90 7.05 3.58 -10.11
C LYS A 90 6.56 2.60 -9.04
N PRO A 91 5.86 1.55 -9.45
CA PRO A 91 5.51 0.48 -8.51
C PRO A 91 6.78 -0.14 -7.94
N ALA A 92 6.83 -0.28 -6.61
CA ALA A 92 7.91 -1.02 -5.97
C ALA A 92 7.78 -2.50 -6.32
N THR A 93 8.85 -3.09 -6.84
CA THR A 93 8.93 -4.53 -7.08
C THR A 93 9.41 -5.23 -5.82
N LEU A 94 8.68 -6.26 -5.40
CA LEU A 94 9.11 -7.14 -4.33
C LEU A 94 9.92 -8.29 -4.94
N GLU A 95 11.24 -8.25 -4.75
CA GLU A 95 12.15 -9.23 -5.31
C GLU A 95 12.68 -10.17 -4.23
N ALA A 96 12.64 -11.48 -4.52
CA ALA A 96 13.38 -12.48 -3.76
C ALA A 96 14.71 -12.76 -4.47
N LYS A 97 15.79 -12.84 -3.72
CA LYS A 97 17.13 -13.13 -4.24
C LYS A 97 17.32 -14.63 -4.34
N VAL A 98 17.66 -15.12 -5.54
CA VAL A 98 17.99 -16.53 -5.78
C VAL A 98 19.26 -16.92 -5.02
N GLY A 99 19.27 -18.13 -4.44
CA GLY A 99 20.41 -18.63 -3.67
C GLY A 99 20.59 -17.98 -2.28
N LYS A 100 19.63 -17.17 -1.84
CA LYS A 100 19.58 -16.61 -0.49
C LYS A 100 18.21 -16.84 0.12
N ARG A 101 18.18 -17.01 1.43
CA ARG A 101 16.94 -17.05 2.18
C ARG A 101 16.34 -15.64 2.26
N ASN A 102 15.08 -15.51 1.86
CA ASN A 102 14.34 -14.25 1.88
C ASN A 102 13.24 -14.36 2.94
N ILE A 103 13.21 -13.42 3.87
CA ILE A 103 12.21 -13.36 4.94
C ILE A 103 11.37 -12.11 4.78
N PHE A 104 10.05 -12.27 4.65
CA PHE A 104 9.09 -11.18 4.54
C PHE A 104 8.18 -11.19 5.76
N MET A 105 8.23 -10.14 6.57
CA MET A 105 7.35 -9.98 7.72
C MET A 105 6.21 -9.01 7.37
N LEU A 106 4.96 -9.46 7.52
CA LEU A 106 3.78 -8.63 7.31
C LEU A 106 3.37 -7.96 8.61
N VAL A 107 3.42 -6.63 8.63
CA VAL A 107 3.07 -5.80 9.78
C VAL A 107 1.93 -4.83 9.43
N GLY A 108 1.11 -4.47 10.42
CA GLY A 108 0.02 -3.51 10.23
C GLY A 108 -1.12 -3.67 11.22
N ILE A 109 -2.13 -2.83 11.09
CA ILE A 109 -3.30 -2.84 11.96
C ILE A 109 -4.19 -4.07 11.72
N GLN A 110 -5.06 -4.36 12.68
CA GLN A 110 -6.06 -5.42 12.53
C GLN A 110 -6.98 -5.12 11.33
N GLY A 111 -7.37 -6.17 10.60
CA GLY A 111 -8.23 -6.04 9.42
C GLY A 111 -7.54 -5.46 8.17
N SER A 112 -6.23 -5.19 8.18
CA SER A 112 -5.49 -4.68 7.00
C SER A 112 -5.21 -5.73 5.92
N GLY A 113 -5.63 -6.98 6.11
CA GLY A 113 -5.48 -8.05 5.12
C GLY A 113 -4.14 -8.79 5.14
N LYS A 114 -3.35 -8.72 6.23
CA LYS A 114 -2.04 -9.40 6.35
C LYS A 114 -2.11 -10.88 6.05
N THR A 115 -2.98 -11.62 6.73
CA THR A 115 -3.14 -13.07 6.57
C THR A 115 -3.50 -13.46 5.13
N THR A 116 -4.44 -12.74 4.51
CA THR A 116 -4.79 -12.96 3.10
C THR A 116 -3.62 -12.61 2.17
N THR A 117 -2.88 -11.56 2.48
CA THR A 117 -1.69 -11.15 1.71
C THR A 117 -0.58 -12.17 1.86
N ALA A 118 -0.39 -12.78 3.04
CA ALA A 118 0.59 -13.85 3.26
C ALA A 118 0.38 -15.01 2.28
N ALA A 119 -0.84 -15.52 2.18
CA ALA A 119 -1.17 -16.62 1.26
C ALA A 119 -0.99 -16.21 -0.21
N LYS A 120 -1.45 -15.01 -0.62
CA LYS A 120 -1.29 -14.49 -1.97
C LYS A 120 0.18 -14.28 -2.34
N LEU A 121 0.96 -13.72 -1.43
CA LEU A 121 2.40 -13.49 -1.62
C LEU A 121 3.16 -14.81 -1.71
N GLY A 122 2.81 -15.78 -0.87
CA GLY A 122 3.37 -17.12 -0.93
C GLY A 122 3.12 -17.78 -2.31
N ARG A 123 1.89 -17.69 -2.82
CA ARG A 123 1.53 -18.17 -4.16
C ARG A 123 2.29 -17.42 -5.26
N TYR A 124 2.50 -16.12 -5.09
CA TYR A 124 3.26 -15.30 -6.04
C TYR A 124 4.71 -15.79 -6.19
N PHE A 125 5.40 -16.05 -5.08
CA PHE A 125 6.78 -16.56 -5.11
C PHE A 125 6.84 -18.02 -5.55
N GLN A 126 5.91 -18.85 -5.10
CA GLN A 126 5.82 -20.25 -5.55
C GLN A 126 5.69 -20.36 -7.08
N LYS A 127 4.85 -19.53 -7.72
CA LYS A 127 4.72 -19.47 -9.18
C LYS A 127 5.99 -19.00 -9.89
N ARG A 128 6.93 -18.38 -9.17
CA ARG A 128 8.25 -17.96 -9.68
C ARG A 128 9.35 -18.98 -9.40
N GLY A 129 8.99 -20.16 -8.92
CA GLY A 129 9.92 -21.27 -8.68
C GLY A 129 10.61 -21.23 -7.32
N PHE A 130 10.24 -20.30 -6.41
CA PHE A 130 10.80 -20.27 -5.07
C PHE A 130 10.09 -21.29 -4.16
N LYS A 131 10.88 -22.06 -3.41
CA LYS A 131 10.37 -22.90 -2.34
C LYS A 131 9.91 -22.02 -1.19
N THR A 132 8.58 -21.89 -1.02
CA THR A 132 7.96 -20.87 -0.16
C THR A 132 7.18 -21.50 0.98
N ALA A 133 7.29 -20.92 2.18
CA ALA A 133 6.57 -21.32 3.39
C ALA A 133 6.01 -20.10 4.14
N ILE A 134 5.05 -20.32 5.03
CA ILE A 134 4.42 -19.27 5.82
C ILE A 134 4.51 -19.64 7.32
N ILE A 135 4.79 -18.64 8.15
CA ILE A 135 4.77 -18.74 9.61
C ILE A 135 3.61 -17.91 10.16
N CYS A 136 2.76 -18.51 10.98
CA CYS A 136 1.72 -17.81 11.74
C CYS A 136 2.24 -17.43 13.12
N SER A 137 2.56 -16.18 13.34
CA SER A 137 2.95 -15.64 14.65
C SER A 137 1.86 -14.77 15.30
N ASP A 138 0.62 -14.85 14.81
CA ASP A 138 -0.54 -14.19 15.44
C ASP A 138 -1.05 -15.00 16.64
N THR A 139 -0.56 -14.65 17.83
CA THR A 139 -0.93 -15.27 19.10
C THR A 139 -2.14 -14.62 19.79
N TYR A 140 -2.70 -13.56 19.20
CA TYR A 140 -3.80 -12.81 19.80
C TYR A 140 -5.18 -13.26 19.35
N ARG A 141 -5.34 -13.63 18.08
CA ARG A 141 -6.64 -14.00 17.52
C ARG A 141 -6.87 -15.51 17.65
N PRO A 142 -7.92 -15.91 18.39
CA PRO A 142 -8.36 -17.30 18.34
C PRO A 142 -8.62 -17.74 16.90
N GLY A 143 -8.07 -18.88 16.49
CA GLY A 143 -8.26 -19.40 15.13
C GLY A 143 -7.41 -18.75 14.02
N ALA A 144 -6.48 -17.83 14.32
CA ALA A 144 -5.60 -17.24 13.32
C ALA A 144 -4.80 -18.29 12.54
N LEU A 145 -4.22 -19.25 13.24
CA LEU A 145 -3.48 -20.36 12.64
C LEU A 145 -4.38 -21.21 11.72
N ALA A 146 -5.57 -21.59 12.18
CA ALA A 146 -6.50 -22.39 11.39
C ALA A 146 -6.96 -21.64 10.12
N GLN A 147 -7.23 -20.35 10.24
CA GLN A 147 -7.56 -19.49 9.09
C GLN A 147 -6.42 -19.45 8.06
N LEU A 148 -5.19 -19.25 8.52
CA LEU A 148 -4.02 -19.20 7.62
C LEU A 148 -3.77 -20.58 6.99
N GLN A 149 -3.89 -21.66 7.74
CA GLN A 149 -3.78 -23.03 7.23
C GLN A 149 -4.80 -23.33 6.13
N GLN A 150 -6.05 -22.89 6.29
CA GLN A 150 -7.07 -23.05 5.28
C GLN A 150 -6.69 -22.31 3.97
N LEU A 151 -6.29 -21.03 4.08
CA LEU A 151 -5.86 -20.25 2.92
C LEU A 151 -4.61 -20.83 2.24
N ALA A 152 -3.66 -21.30 3.03
CA ALA A 152 -2.41 -21.88 2.52
C ALA A 152 -2.64 -23.24 1.85
N LYS A 153 -3.61 -24.02 2.33
CA LYS A 153 -4.02 -25.29 1.73
C LYS A 153 -4.55 -25.13 0.31
N GLU A 154 -5.31 -24.07 0.05
CA GLU A 154 -5.82 -23.76 -1.31
C GLU A 154 -4.70 -23.52 -2.33
N VAL A 155 -3.54 -23.12 -1.86
CA VAL A 155 -2.36 -22.80 -2.71
C VAL A 155 -1.19 -23.76 -2.48
N ASN A 156 -1.39 -24.86 -1.72
CA ASN A 156 -0.39 -25.86 -1.42
C ASN A 156 0.90 -25.28 -0.80
N LEU A 157 0.76 -24.41 0.20
CA LEU A 157 1.89 -23.83 0.94
C LEU A 157 1.96 -24.44 2.35
N PRO A 158 3.14 -24.84 2.82
CA PRO A 158 3.33 -25.27 4.21
C PRO A 158 3.20 -24.09 5.17
N VAL A 159 2.60 -24.35 6.31
CA VAL A 159 2.42 -23.36 7.39
C VAL A 159 2.99 -23.94 8.67
N TYR A 160 3.81 -23.15 9.34
CA TYR A 160 4.23 -23.37 10.72
C TYR A 160 3.46 -22.44 11.66
N GLY A 161 3.08 -22.91 12.81
CA GLY A 161 2.47 -22.11 13.88
C GLY A 161 2.17 -22.99 15.08
N ASP A 162 2.01 -22.37 16.24
CA ASP A 162 1.65 -23.03 17.49
C ASP A 162 0.47 -22.29 18.13
N ALA A 163 -0.68 -22.97 18.20
CA ALA A 163 -1.92 -22.41 18.77
C ALA A 163 -1.87 -22.26 20.31
N THR A 164 -0.91 -22.92 20.98
CA THR A 164 -0.77 -22.92 22.43
C THR A 164 0.27 -21.93 22.93
N ALA A 165 1.22 -21.59 22.09
CA ALA A 165 2.30 -20.65 22.43
C ALA A 165 1.79 -19.21 22.46
N LYS A 166 2.26 -18.47 23.46
CA LYS A 166 1.95 -17.03 23.63
C LYS A 166 3.06 -16.10 23.16
N ASP A 167 4.24 -16.65 22.90
CA ASP A 167 5.41 -15.90 22.49
C ASP A 167 5.56 -15.93 20.96
N ALA A 168 5.15 -14.85 20.31
CA ALA A 168 5.19 -14.70 18.86
C ALA A 168 6.62 -14.75 18.30
N VAL A 169 7.62 -14.33 19.09
CA VAL A 169 9.03 -14.35 18.68
C VAL A 169 9.54 -15.77 18.61
N LYS A 170 9.29 -16.58 19.66
CA LYS A 170 9.65 -18.01 19.68
C LYS A 170 8.97 -18.79 18.55
N ILE A 171 7.70 -18.49 18.25
CA ILE A 171 7.02 -19.13 17.11
C ILE A 171 7.73 -18.79 15.81
N ALA A 172 8.11 -17.53 15.62
CA ALA A 172 8.82 -17.09 14.41
C ALA A 172 10.20 -17.76 14.31
N GLU A 173 10.98 -17.81 15.39
CA GLU A 173 12.29 -18.45 15.42
C GLU A 173 12.20 -19.95 15.10
N ASN A 174 11.35 -20.70 15.80
CA ASN A 174 11.15 -22.13 15.56
C ASN A 174 10.64 -22.41 14.13
N GLY A 175 9.77 -21.53 13.61
CA GLY A 175 9.29 -21.62 12.24
C GLY A 175 10.39 -21.36 11.22
N LEU A 176 11.27 -20.41 11.51
CA LEU A 176 12.44 -20.15 10.67
C LEU A 176 13.42 -21.33 10.65
N GLU A 177 13.63 -21.99 11.77
CA GLU A 177 14.43 -23.24 11.85
C GLU A 177 13.76 -24.35 11.05
N SER A 178 12.45 -24.56 11.23
CA SER A 178 11.69 -25.60 10.52
C SER A 178 11.72 -25.41 9.00
N PHE A 179 11.83 -24.17 8.53
CA PHE A 179 11.89 -23.80 7.13
C PHE A 179 13.30 -23.38 6.67
N GLU A 180 14.35 -23.89 7.28
CA GLU A 180 15.74 -23.55 6.91
C GLU A 180 16.04 -23.76 5.42
N LYS A 181 15.45 -24.80 4.80
CA LYS A 181 15.65 -25.16 3.39
C LYS A 181 14.69 -24.47 2.41
N TYR A 182 14.00 -23.41 2.86
CA TYR A 182 13.08 -22.65 2.02
C TYR A 182 13.73 -21.36 1.54
N ASP A 183 13.47 -21.02 0.28
CA ASP A 183 14.00 -19.80 -0.35
C ASP A 183 13.28 -18.53 0.15
N VAL A 184 11.98 -18.66 0.41
CA VAL A 184 11.12 -17.57 0.86
C VAL A 184 10.30 -18.03 2.07
N VAL A 185 10.38 -17.26 3.15
CA VAL A 185 9.56 -17.47 4.35
C VAL A 185 8.78 -16.18 4.62
N ILE A 186 7.46 -16.30 4.74
CA ILE A 186 6.57 -15.19 5.02
C ILE A 186 6.06 -15.31 6.45
N ILE A 187 6.23 -14.27 7.26
CA ILE A 187 5.75 -14.23 8.65
C ILE A 187 4.50 -13.37 8.71
N ASP A 188 3.36 -14.01 9.02
CA ASP A 188 2.09 -13.35 9.30
C ASP A 188 2.02 -12.99 10.79
N THR A 189 1.95 -11.71 11.10
CA THR A 189 1.94 -11.20 12.48
C THR A 189 0.55 -10.75 12.91
N ALA A 190 0.34 -10.67 14.23
CA ALA A 190 -0.86 -10.09 14.81
C ALA A 190 -1.09 -8.65 14.34
N GLY A 191 -2.35 -8.26 14.16
CA GLY A 191 -2.72 -6.88 13.96
C GLY A 191 -2.73 -6.12 15.28
N ARG A 192 -2.18 -4.90 15.28
CA ARG A 192 -2.32 -3.99 16.42
C ARG A 192 -3.49 -3.05 16.20
N HIS A 193 -4.18 -2.68 17.27
CA HIS A 193 -5.13 -1.56 17.26
C HIS A 193 -4.35 -0.24 17.28
N LYS A 194 -4.97 0.82 16.74
CA LYS A 194 -4.49 2.20 16.94
C LYS A 194 -4.62 2.61 18.39
#